data_17eddb9b10688da359bd9f7a74ae2d52
#
_entry.id   17eddb9b10688da359bd9f7a74ae2d52
#
_cell.length_a   1.000
_cell.length_b   1.000
_cell.length_c   1.000
_cell.angle_alpha   90.00
_cell.angle_beta   90.00
_cell.angle_gamma   90.00
#
_symmetry.space_group_name_H-M   'P 1'
#
loop_
_entity.id
_entity.type
_entity.pdbx_description
1 polymer ?
#
loop_
_entity_poly.entity_id
_entity_poly.type
_entity_poly.pdbx_seq_one_letter_code
_entity_poly.pdbx_strand_id
1 'polypeptide(L)'
;MNKLLFAVVFASFLASACSSGPVNYPVAGEVKLDGNPVGGKDDAVIRFETTDKKGNTSESFVSEGKYLVKLTEGNYKVSLTWSKKTGKILKSKIAGPGQESEEIIQMIPVKFAANSTLKVDISAKNLRHDFDLKSK
;
A
#
# COMPACT_ATOMS: atom_id res chain seq x y z
N MET A 1 42.21 -64.85 6.73
CA MET A 1 42.51 -63.53 7.33
C MET A 1 41.67 -62.49 6.60
N ASN A 2 40.47 -62.24 7.10
CA ASN A 2 39.52 -61.31 6.46
C ASN A 2 39.47 -60.05 7.28
N LYS A 3 39.95 -58.99 6.69
CA LYS A 3 39.75 -57.64 7.25
C LYS A 3 38.44 -57.10 6.73
N LEU A 4 37.40 -57.07 7.59
CA LEU A 4 36.13 -56.36 7.35
C LEU A 4 36.37 -54.88 7.50
N LEU A 5 36.21 -54.13 6.40
CA LEU A 5 36.20 -52.68 6.40
C LEU A 5 34.74 -52.23 6.64
N PHE A 6 34.47 -51.71 7.82
CA PHE A 6 33.22 -51.08 8.15
C PHE A 6 33.24 -49.65 7.60
N ALA A 7 32.53 -49.42 6.51
CA ALA A 7 32.29 -48.08 6.00
C ALA A 7 31.09 -47.47 6.74
N VAL A 8 31.39 -46.56 7.66
CA VAL A 8 30.35 -45.74 8.31
C VAL A 8 29.94 -44.62 7.36
N VAL A 9 28.79 -44.78 6.75
CA VAL A 9 28.14 -43.70 5.96
C VAL A 9 27.49 -42.74 6.93
N PHE A 10 28.15 -41.59 7.13
CA PHE A 10 27.59 -40.47 7.87
C PHE A 10 26.61 -39.72 6.94
N ALA A 11 25.32 -40.04 7.04
CA ALA A 11 24.28 -39.31 6.37
C ALA A 11 24.08 -37.95 7.05
N SER A 12 24.69 -36.90 6.52
CA SER A 12 24.47 -35.52 6.94
C SER A 12 23.08 -35.10 6.51
N PHE A 13 22.14 -35.10 7.43
CA PHE A 13 20.84 -34.50 7.28
C PHE A 13 21.02 -32.96 7.29
N LEU A 14 21.12 -32.36 6.11
CA LEU A 14 20.96 -30.91 5.95
C LEU A 14 19.49 -30.57 6.18
N ALA A 15 19.17 -30.23 7.41
CA ALA A 15 17.90 -29.57 7.74
C ALA A 15 17.93 -28.20 7.10
N SER A 16 17.37 -28.09 5.90
CA SER A 16 17.03 -26.80 5.29
C SER A 16 15.96 -26.15 6.15
N ALA A 17 16.38 -25.30 7.08
CA ALA A 17 15.47 -24.40 7.77
C ALA A 17 14.95 -23.40 6.74
N CYS A 18 13.81 -23.73 6.13
CA CYS A 18 13.00 -22.73 5.41
C CYS A 18 12.52 -21.72 6.45
N SER A 19 13.23 -20.61 6.60
CA SER A 19 12.70 -19.45 7.29
C SER A 19 11.60 -18.89 6.40
N SER A 20 10.36 -19.31 6.64
CA SER A 20 9.19 -18.69 6.04
C SER A 20 9.04 -17.29 6.63
N GLY A 21 9.55 -16.30 5.93
CA GLY A 21 9.25 -14.90 6.23
C GLY A 21 7.74 -14.62 6.13
N PRO A 22 7.28 -13.45 6.58
CA PRO A 22 5.86 -13.09 6.52
C PRO A 22 5.36 -13.18 5.07
N VAL A 23 4.24 -13.87 4.88
CA VAL A 23 3.63 -14.04 3.56
C VAL A 23 2.99 -12.73 3.14
N ASN A 24 3.36 -12.23 1.96
CA ASN A 24 2.75 -11.05 1.37
C ASN A 24 1.67 -11.48 0.37
N TYR A 25 0.47 -10.98 0.57
CA TYR A 25 -0.68 -11.22 -0.30
C TYR A 25 -0.87 -10.06 -1.27
N PRO A 26 -1.16 -10.32 -2.55
CA PRO A 26 -1.55 -9.29 -3.50
C PRO A 26 -2.99 -8.86 -3.20
N VAL A 27 -3.16 -7.66 -2.70
CA VAL A 27 -4.46 -7.06 -2.39
C VAL A 27 -4.82 -6.06 -3.47
N ALA A 28 -5.99 -6.19 -4.05
CA ALA A 28 -6.48 -5.33 -5.12
C ALA A 28 -7.87 -4.81 -4.81
N GLY A 29 -8.29 -3.76 -5.51
CA GLY A 29 -9.64 -3.24 -5.39
C GLY A 29 -9.87 -1.99 -6.24
N GLU A 30 -11.05 -1.43 -6.08
CA GLU A 30 -11.46 -0.21 -6.74
C GLU A 30 -11.73 0.89 -5.72
N VAL A 31 -11.40 2.12 -6.08
CA VAL A 31 -11.67 3.32 -5.28
C VAL A 31 -12.50 4.28 -6.11
N LYS A 32 -13.64 4.65 -5.57
CA LYS A 32 -14.54 5.65 -6.16
C LYS A 32 -14.82 6.77 -5.16
N LEU A 33 -14.96 7.98 -5.66
CA LEU A 33 -15.42 9.14 -4.91
C LEU A 33 -16.67 9.67 -5.58
N ASP A 34 -17.79 9.66 -4.86
CA ASP A 34 -19.12 10.04 -5.40
C ASP A 34 -19.49 9.33 -6.70
N GLY A 35 -19.13 8.03 -6.81
CA GLY A 35 -19.37 7.20 -7.97
C GLY A 35 -18.33 7.29 -9.09
N ASN A 36 -17.38 8.21 -9.01
CA ASN A 36 -16.33 8.41 -10.00
C ASN A 36 -15.04 7.70 -9.60
N PRO A 37 -14.32 7.07 -10.52
CA PRO A 37 -13.03 6.46 -10.22
C PRO A 37 -12.01 7.50 -9.76
N VAL A 38 -11.26 7.19 -8.72
CA VAL A 38 -10.19 8.03 -8.17
C VAL A 38 -8.91 7.85 -8.99
N GLY A 39 -8.15 8.91 -9.16
CA GLY A 39 -6.92 8.90 -9.96
C GLY A 39 -7.19 9.20 -11.44
N GLY A 40 -6.36 8.70 -12.32
CA GLY A 40 -6.37 8.98 -13.75
C GLY A 40 -5.02 9.52 -14.18
N LYS A 41 -4.98 10.77 -14.66
CA LYS A 41 -3.71 11.47 -14.98
C LYS A 41 -3.08 12.14 -13.77
N ASP A 42 -3.81 12.24 -12.68
CA ASP A 42 -3.40 12.91 -11.44
C ASP A 42 -2.90 11.86 -10.44
N ASP A 43 -1.96 12.26 -9.58
CA ASP A 43 -1.37 11.39 -8.59
C ASP A 43 -2.36 11.10 -7.45
N ALA A 44 -2.89 9.90 -7.45
CA ALA A 44 -3.67 9.37 -6.34
C ALA A 44 -2.91 8.21 -5.69
N VAL A 45 -2.90 8.19 -4.37
CA VAL A 45 -2.20 7.18 -3.57
C VAL A 45 -3.15 6.63 -2.52
N ILE A 46 -3.16 5.31 -2.38
CA ILE A 46 -3.78 4.60 -1.26
C ILE A 46 -2.68 4.07 -0.35
N ARG A 47 -2.81 4.31 0.95
CA ARG A 47 -1.86 3.92 1.97
C ARG A 47 -2.51 3.00 2.98
N PHE A 48 -1.84 1.90 3.27
CA PHE A 48 -2.23 0.92 4.27
C PHE A 48 -1.23 0.96 5.42
N GLU A 49 -1.72 1.27 6.61
CA GLU A 49 -0.91 1.35 7.83
C GLU A 49 -1.44 0.33 8.84
N THR A 50 -0.56 -0.53 9.36
CA THR A 50 -0.97 -1.52 10.35
C THR A 50 -1.43 -0.86 11.63
N THR A 51 -2.49 -1.39 12.24
CA THR A 51 -3.05 -0.84 13.48
C THR A 51 -2.36 -1.37 14.74
N ASP A 52 -1.63 -2.47 14.61
CA ASP A 52 -0.92 -3.14 15.72
C ASP A 52 0.53 -2.69 15.90
N LYS A 53 0.97 -1.71 15.13
CA LYS A 53 2.35 -1.14 15.12
C LYS A 53 3.47 -2.15 14.77
N LYS A 54 3.14 -3.37 14.40
CA LYS A 54 4.10 -4.42 14.07
C LYS A 54 4.33 -4.61 12.59
N GLY A 55 3.44 -4.09 11.76
CA GLY A 55 3.50 -4.24 10.31
C GLY A 55 4.15 -3.05 9.60
N ASN A 56 4.42 -3.24 8.35
CA ASN A 56 4.95 -2.22 7.47
C ASN A 56 3.81 -1.41 6.86
N THR A 57 4.01 -0.11 6.77
CA THR A 57 3.16 0.73 5.93
C THR A 57 3.45 0.42 4.48
N SER A 58 2.40 0.24 3.70
CA SER A 58 2.49 0.02 2.25
C SER A 58 1.61 1.01 1.51
N GLU A 59 2.09 1.44 0.38
CA GLU A 59 1.41 2.40 -0.49
C GLU A 59 1.32 1.87 -1.91
N SER A 60 0.30 2.30 -2.63
CA SER A 60 0.14 2.03 -4.05
C SER A 60 -0.48 3.22 -4.75
N PHE A 61 -0.10 3.42 -6.00
CA PHE A 61 -0.82 4.36 -6.86
C PHE A 61 -2.21 3.82 -7.20
N VAL A 62 -3.16 4.74 -7.28
CA VAL A 62 -4.51 4.47 -7.77
C VAL A 62 -4.61 5.03 -9.18
N SER A 63 -4.84 4.19 -10.15
CA SER A 63 -4.99 4.57 -11.55
C SER A 63 -6.37 4.15 -12.04
N GLU A 64 -7.13 5.11 -12.55
CA GLU A 64 -8.49 4.87 -13.05
C GLU A 64 -9.38 4.12 -12.03
N GLY A 65 -9.23 4.46 -10.76
CA GLY A 65 -9.95 3.84 -9.66
C GLY A 65 -9.44 2.48 -9.23
N LYS A 66 -8.35 1.97 -9.77
CA LYS A 66 -7.82 0.64 -9.44
C LYS A 66 -6.47 0.73 -8.72
N TYR A 67 -6.25 -0.16 -7.77
CA TYR A 67 -4.98 -0.30 -7.07
C TYR A 67 -4.58 -1.77 -6.89
N LEU A 68 -3.30 -1.99 -6.71
CA LEU A 68 -2.71 -3.28 -6.36
C LEU A 68 -1.55 -3.04 -5.38
N VAL A 69 -1.61 -3.69 -4.23
CA VAL A 69 -0.59 -3.57 -3.18
C VAL A 69 -0.28 -4.95 -2.60
N LYS A 70 0.92 -5.14 -2.10
CA LYS A 70 1.30 -6.37 -1.37
C LYS A 70 1.27 -6.08 0.12
N LEU A 71 0.46 -6.85 0.86
CA LEU A 71 0.26 -6.70 2.31
C LEU A 71 0.43 -8.05 3.01
N THR A 72 0.92 -8.00 4.24
CA THR A 72 0.86 -9.14 5.13
C THR A 72 -0.54 -9.29 5.73
N GLU A 73 -0.85 -10.44 6.28
CA GLU A 73 -2.08 -10.65 7.04
C GLU A 73 -2.15 -9.73 8.24
N GLY A 74 -3.33 -9.17 8.52
CA GLY A 74 -3.56 -8.29 9.65
C GLY A 74 -4.58 -7.17 9.39
N ASN A 75 -4.73 -6.29 10.37
CA ASN A 75 -5.64 -5.16 10.33
C ASN A 75 -4.92 -3.89 9.92
N TYR A 76 -5.50 -3.17 8.98
CA TYR A 76 -4.92 -1.96 8.42
C TYR A 76 -5.89 -0.79 8.49
N LYS A 77 -5.35 0.37 8.81
CA LYS A 77 -5.98 1.66 8.58
C LYS A 77 -5.66 2.08 7.14
N VAL A 78 -6.68 2.52 6.42
CA VAL A 78 -6.55 2.94 5.02
C VAL A 78 -6.73 4.44 4.91
N SER A 79 -5.80 5.11 4.26
CA SER A 79 -5.91 6.52 3.94
C SER A 79 -5.66 6.75 2.45
N LEU A 80 -6.29 7.77 1.91
CA LEU A 80 -6.18 8.14 0.50
C LEU A 80 -5.75 9.59 0.36
N THR A 81 -4.94 9.84 -0.65
CA THR A 81 -4.60 11.17 -1.11
C THR A 81 -4.79 11.24 -2.62
N TRP A 82 -5.33 12.32 -3.09
CA TRP A 82 -5.48 12.58 -4.52
C TRP A 82 -5.35 14.07 -4.76
N SER A 83 -4.25 14.45 -5.36
CA SER A 83 -3.92 15.84 -5.65
C SER A 83 -4.12 16.13 -7.12
N LYS A 84 -4.73 17.26 -7.41
CA LYS A 84 -4.93 17.73 -8.77
C LYS A 84 -4.26 19.09 -8.95
N LYS A 85 -3.50 19.24 -10.01
CA LYS A 85 -2.96 20.52 -10.44
C LYS A 85 -4.04 21.31 -11.16
N THR A 86 -4.21 22.58 -10.79
CA THR A 86 -5.26 23.42 -11.35
C THR A 86 -4.84 24.18 -12.62
N GLY A 87 -3.53 24.19 -12.92
CA GLY A 87 -2.95 25.03 -13.98
C GLY A 87 -2.74 26.48 -13.56
N LYS A 88 -3.17 26.87 -12.36
CA LYS A 88 -2.98 28.22 -11.84
C LYS A 88 -1.59 28.37 -11.22
N ILE A 89 -0.85 29.36 -11.66
CA ILE A 89 0.47 29.66 -11.12
C ILE A 89 0.34 30.59 -9.92
N LEU A 90 0.88 30.14 -8.80
CA LEU A 90 0.98 30.94 -7.58
C LEU A 90 2.36 31.60 -7.53
N LYS A 91 2.36 32.92 -7.49
CA LYS A 91 3.58 33.71 -7.27
C LYS A 91 3.83 33.83 -5.78
N SER A 92 4.92 33.26 -5.30
CA SER A 92 5.31 33.42 -3.89
C SER A 92 5.76 34.85 -3.63
N LYS A 93 5.16 35.49 -2.63
CA LYS A 93 5.60 36.81 -2.15
C LYS A 93 6.81 36.71 -1.19
N ILE A 94 7.15 35.53 -0.75
CA ILE A 94 8.17 35.27 0.29
C ILE A 94 9.44 34.64 -0.30
N ALA A 95 9.30 33.86 -1.34
CA ALA A 95 10.45 33.32 -2.09
C ALA A 95 10.84 34.32 -3.16
N GLY A 96 12.13 34.55 -3.34
CA GLY A 96 12.70 35.55 -4.26
C GLY A 96 12.19 35.43 -5.70
N PRO A 97 12.52 36.39 -6.57
CA PRO A 97 11.99 36.44 -7.94
C PRO A 97 12.37 35.16 -8.71
N GLY A 98 11.34 34.49 -9.26
CA GLY A 98 11.50 33.29 -10.09
C GLY A 98 10.98 31.98 -9.47
N GLN A 99 10.49 31.97 -8.25
CA GLN A 99 9.81 30.78 -7.69
C GLN A 99 8.31 30.84 -7.93
N GLU A 100 7.88 30.18 -8.98
CA GLU A 100 6.50 29.96 -9.30
C GLU A 100 6.14 28.51 -8.94
N SER A 101 5.00 28.29 -8.29
CA SER A 101 4.45 26.98 -8.01
C SER A 101 3.06 26.85 -8.58
N GLU A 102 2.76 25.69 -9.13
CA GLU A 102 1.41 25.40 -9.57
C GLU A 102 0.49 25.11 -8.38
N GLU A 103 -0.72 25.67 -8.38
CA GLU A 103 -1.71 25.39 -7.36
C GLU A 103 -2.14 23.93 -7.40
N ILE A 104 -2.06 23.28 -6.25
CA ILE A 104 -2.46 21.88 -6.07
C ILE A 104 -3.66 21.85 -5.13
N ILE A 105 -4.74 21.21 -5.54
CA ILE A 105 -5.91 20.98 -4.70
C ILE A 105 -6.02 19.51 -4.31
N GLN A 106 -6.45 19.27 -3.08
CA GLN A 106 -6.71 17.92 -2.58
C GLN A 106 -8.16 17.54 -2.92
N MET A 107 -8.34 16.44 -3.65
CA MET A 107 -9.64 15.96 -4.11
C MET A 107 -10.34 15.06 -3.08
N ILE A 108 -9.56 14.37 -2.25
CA ILE A 108 -10.09 13.48 -1.22
C ILE A 108 -10.44 14.27 0.04
N PRO A 109 -11.67 14.14 0.58
CA PRO A 109 -12.01 14.73 1.87
C PRO A 109 -11.09 14.29 3.00
N VAL A 110 -10.77 15.20 3.93
CA VAL A 110 -9.84 14.95 5.06
C VAL A 110 -10.25 13.72 5.89
N LYS A 111 -11.55 13.43 5.97
CA LYS A 111 -12.09 12.25 6.66
C LYS A 111 -11.64 10.90 6.07
N PHE A 112 -11.10 10.86 4.86
CA PHE A 112 -10.52 9.68 4.21
C PHE A 112 -9.01 9.80 3.98
N ALA A 113 -8.44 10.97 4.27
CA ALA A 113 -7.01 11.24 4.19
C ALA A 113 -6.36 11.13 5.58
N ALA A 114 -5.85 12.22 6.12
CA ALA A 114 -5.15 12.24 7.42
C ALA A 114 -6.00 11.72 8.59
N ASN A 115 -7.30 12.03 8.59
CA ASN A 115 -8.24 11.60 9.64
C ASN A 115 -9.03 10.37 9.26
N SER A 116 -8.49 9.51 8.41
CA SER A 116 -9.20 8.32 7.94
C SER A 116 -9.55 7.38 9.09
N THR A 117 -10.80 6.91 9.07
CA THR A 117 -11.32 5.83 9.94
C THR A 117 -11.54 4.54 9.16
N LEU A 118 -11.17 4.50 7.89
CA LEU A 118 -11.29 3.30 7.07
C LEU A 118 -10.36 2.22 7.59
N LYS A 119 -10.91 1.02 7.78
CA LYS A 119 -10.17 -0.16 8.24
C LYS A 119 -10.49 -1.35 7.37
N VAL A 120 -9.50 -2.18 7.14
CA VAL A 120 -9.64 -3.45 6.43
C VAL A 120 -8.89 -4.54 7.17
N ASP A 121 -9.40 -5.76 7.07
CA ASP A 121 -8.76 -6.97 7.54
C ASP A 121 -8.25 -7.76 6.33
N ILE A 122 -6.94 -8.00 6.28
CA ILE A 122 -6.29 -8.73 5.20
C ILE A 122 -6.04 -10.15 5.66
N SER A 123 -6.52 -11.10 4.86
CA SER A 123 -6.28 -12.53 5.05
C SER A 123 -6.20 -13.22 3.70
N ALA A 124 -5.71 -14.45 3.67
CA ALA A 124 -5.62 -15.25 2.45
C ALA A 124 -6.97 -15.43 1.72
N LYS A 125 -8.08 -15.26 2.44
CA LYS A 125 -9.44 -15.40 1.92
C LYS A 125 -10.09 -14.08 1.52
N ASN A 126 -9.49 -12.94 1.86
CA ASN A 126 -10.07 -11.62 1.67
C ASN A 126 -9.02 -10.64 1.10
N LEU A 127 -8.78 -10.76 -0.19
CA LEU A 127 -7.75 -10.04 -0.93
C LEU A 127 -8.30 -8.94 -1.85
N ARG A 128 -9.61 -8.74 -1.86
CA ARG A 128 -10.25 -7.67 -2.61
C ARG A 128 -10.99 -6.72 -1.69
N HIS A 129 -10.63 -5.45 -1.75
CA HIS A 129 -11.26 -4.39 -0.98
C HIS A 129 -11.57 -3.20 -1.87
N ASP A 130 -12.86 -2.92 -2.03
CA ASP A 130 -13.35 -1.80 -2.81
C ASP A 130 -13.81 -0.69 -1.86
N PHE A 131 -13.52 0.56 -2.22
CA PHE A 131 -13.86 1.74 -1.44
C PHE A 131 -14.76 2.67 -2.26
N ASP A 132 -16.01 2.79 -1.85
CA ASP A 132 -16.95 3.77 -2.41
C ASP A 132 -17.13 4.92 -1.42
N LEU A 133 -16.39 5.99 -1.66
CA LEU A 133 -16.29 7.13 -0.78
C LEU A 133 -17.36 8.17 -1.15
N LYS A 134 -17.89 8.85 -0.13
CA LYS A 134 -18.81 9.95 -0.31
C LYS A 134 -18.21 11.24 0.26
N SER A 135 -18.23 12.30 -0.54
CA SER A 135 -17.68 13.60 -0.13
C SER A 135 -18.52 14.28 0.98
N LYS A 136 -19.81 13.98 1.03
CA LYS A 136 -20.76 14.46 2.04
C LYS A 136 -21.19 13.37 3.00
#